data_b2736d02d401161584308a8272ffd922
#
_entry.id   b2736d02d401161584308a8272ffd922
#
_cell.length_a   1.000
_cell.length_b   1.000
_cell.length_c   1.000
_cell.angle_alpha   90.00
_cell.angle_beta   90.00
_cell.angle_gamma   90.00
#
_symmetry.space_group_name_H-M   'P 1'
#
loop_
_entity.id
_entity.type
_entity.pdbx_description
1 polymer ?
#
loop_
_entity_poly.entity_id
_entity_poly.type
_entity_poly.pdbx_seq_one_letter_code
_entity_poly.pdbx_strand_id
1 'polypeptide(L)'
;MCSRSALLIKVAYSPQDGDFLVLNELQLRYTPRMPKRMRAYAALAEERYNRTTYPVLINILPPAASFVIATRYESEFRGLQARQDYHVINLWEVEAEVVFQQQLPSLIPFVPVLRGGGEESAVRRALQVRAN
;
A
#
# COMPACT_ATOMS: atom_id res chain seq x y z
N MET A 1 -0.44 21.61 -2.73
CA MET A 1 -1.61 20.75 -2.49
C MET A 1 -1.18 19.53 -1.69
N CYS A 2 -1.69 19.39 -0.49
CA CYS A 2 -1.35 18.24 0.36
C CYS A 2 -2.08 16.99 -0.14
N SER A 3 -1.33 16.02 -0.65
CA SER A 3 -1.90 14.69 -0.88
C SER A 3 -2.11 14.02 0.48
N ARG A 4 -3.29 13.47 0.70
CA ARG A 4 -3.57 12.72 1.93
C ARG A 4 -2.88 11.37 1.84
N SER A 5 -1.86 11.19 2.67
CA SER A 5 -1.09 9.95 2.73
C SER A 5 -0.65 9.68 4.15
N ALA A 6 -0.32 8.42 4.42
CA ALA A 6 0.25 7.98 5.68
C ALA A 6 1.33 6.95 5.40
N LEU A 7 2.43 7.06 6.13
CA LEU A 7 3.56 6.14 6.02
C LEU A 7 3.66 5.31 7.30
N LEU A 8 3.61 3.99 7.17
CA LEU A 8 3.75 3.05 8.28
C LEU A 8 4.90 2.10 8.01
N ILE A 9 5.85 2.02 8.93
CA ILE A 9 6.99 1.11 8.84
C ILE A 9 6.87 0.08 9.95
N LYS A 10 6.95 -1.21 9.58
CA LYS A 10 6.91 -2.33 10.52
C LYS A 10 8.08 -3.25 10.29
N VAL A 11 8.60 -3.85 11.37
CA VAL A 11 9.58 -4.93 11.28
C VAL A 11 8.81 -6.23 11.05
N ALA A 12 9.25 -6.97 10.04
CA ALA A 12 8.73 -8.30 9.73
C ALA A 12 9.88 -9.31 9.79
N TYR A 13 9.54 -10.58 9.83
CA TYR A 13 10.50 -11.67 9.88
C TYR A 13 10.04 -12.82 9.01
N SER A 14 10.98 -13.40 8.28
CA SER A 14 10.77 -14.69 7.64
C SER A 14 12.00 -15.58 7.88
N PRO A 15 11.83 -16.91 7.95
CA PRO A 15 12.99 -17.81 8.13
C PRO A 15 14.03 -17.69 7.02
N GLN A 16 13.61 -17.31 5.80
CA GLN A 16 14.53 -17.20 4.67
C GLN A 16 15.29 -15.87 4.65
N ASP A 17 14.64 -14.78 5.07
CA ASP A 17 15.17 -13.43 4.91
C ASP A 17 15.65 -12.80 6.23
N GLY A 18 15.26 -13.41 7.38
CA GLY A 18 15.49 -12.79 8.68
C GLY A 18 14.59 -11.57 8.89
N ASP A 19 15.07 -10.59 9.64
CA ASP A 19 14.35 -9.35 9.90
C ASP A 19 14.45 -8.41 8.70
N PHE A 20 13.32 -7.86 8.29
CA PHE A 20 13.26 -6.84 7.25
C PHE A 20 12.16 -5.82 7.57
N LEU A 21 12.18 -4.69 6.88
CA LEU A 21 11.18 -3.65 7.06
C LEU A 21 10.09 -3.79 6.00
N VAL A 22 8.83 -3.70 6.42
CA VAL A 22 7.70 -3.48 5.51
C VAL A 22 7.33 -2.02 5.60
N LEU A 23 7.50 -1.30 4.50
CA LEU A 23 7.19 0.11 4.39
C LEU A 23 5.87 0.24 3.65
N ASN A 24 4.82 0.66 4.37
CA ASN A 24 3.49 0.82 3.80
C ASN A 24 3.20 2.30 3.60
N GLU A 25 3.05 2.70 2.34
CA GLU A 25 2.57 4.03 1.98
C GLU A 25 1.09 3.93 1.62
N LEU A 26 0.23 4.52 2.46
CA LEU A 26 -1.20 4.60 2.19
C LEU A 26 -1.47 5.92 1.47
N GLN A 27 -1.99 5.84 0.26
CA GLN A 27 -2.30 6.98 -0.57
C GLN A 27 -3.80 7.01 -0.86
N LEU A 28 -4.44 8.15 -0.59
CA LEU A 28 -5.88 8.26 -0.86
C LEU A 28 -6.17 8.06 -2.34
N ARG A 29 -5.42 8.75 -3.21
CA ARG A 29 -5.49 8.58 -4.67
C ARG A 29 -4.08 8.60 -5.26
N TYR A 30 -3.82 7.70 -6.18
CA TYR A 30 -2.54 7.63 -6.88
C TYR A 30 -2.25 8.93 -7.63
N THR A 31 -0.98 9.35 -7.59
CA THR A 31 -0.45 10.44 -8.42
C THR A 31 0.83 9.98 -9.11
N PRO A 32 1.21 10.58 -10.26
CA PRO A 32 2.45 10.22 -10.96
C PRO A 32 3.73 10.45 -10.16
N ARG A 33 3.67 11.13 -9.03
CA ARG A 33 4.81 11.33 -8.13
C ARG A 33 5.13 10.12 -7.26
N MET A 34 4.22 9.15 -7.20
CA MET A 34 4.36 8.01 -6.29
C MET A 34 5.61 7.15 -6.54
N PRO A 35 6.01 6.83 -7.78
CA PRO A 35 7.24 6.06 -7.97
C PRO A 35 8.47 6.72 -7.35
N LYS A 36 8.63 8.02 -7.55
CA LYS A 36 9.74 8.79 -6.99
C LYS A 36 9.71 8.81 -5.47
N ARG A 37 8.52 8.96 -4.89
CA ARG A 37 8.32 8.94 -3.44
C ARG A 37 8.63 7.58 -2.85
N MET A 38 8.20 6.48 -3.49
CA MET A 38 8.49 5.13 -3.03
C MET A 38 10.00 4.85 -3.02
N ARG A 39 10.71 5.30 -4.06
CA ARG A 39 12.17 5.23 -4.10
C ARG A 39 12.80 5.98 -2.91
N ALA A 40 12.38 7.21 -2.70
CA ALA A 40 12.94 8.05 -1.64
C ALA A 40 12.71 7.43 -0.26
N TYR A 41 11.50 6.97 0.02
CA TYR A 41 11.16 6.38 1.33
C TYR A 41 11.88 5.06 1.56
N ALA A 42 11.96 4.19 0.55
CA ALA A 42 12.69 2.92 0.68
C ALA A 42 14.16 3.15 0.98
N ALA A 43 14.80 4.06 0.26
CA ALA A 43 16.21 4.38 0.47
C ALA A 43 16.47 4.99 1.85
N LEU A 44 15.63 5.92 2.28
CA LEU A 44 15.76 6.55 3.61
C LEU A 44 15.56 5.54 4.73
N ALA A 45 14.60 4.63 4.59
CA ALA A 45 14.36 3.58 5.60
C ALA A 45 15.54 2.62 5.69
N GLU A 46 16.07 2.18 4.57
CA GLU A 46 17.25 1.28 4.55
C GLU A 46 18.48 1.95 5.17
N GLU A 47 18.72 3.20 4.83
CA GLU A 47 19.85 3.94 5.38
C GLU A 47 19.71 4.14 6.89
N ARG A 48 18.52 4.55 7.35
CA ARG A 48 18.29 4.85 8.76
C ARG A 48 18.34 3.62 9.65
N TYR A 49 17.71 2.51 9.21
CA TYR A 49 17.54 1.32 10.03
C TYR A 49 18.52 0.19 9.69
N ASN A 50 19.30 0.37 8.63
CA ASN A 50 20.27 -0.63 8.13
C ASN A 50 19.63 -2.02 7.95
N ARG A 51 18.45 -2.06 7.31
CA ARG A 51 17.71 -3.29 7.02
C ARG A 51 17.13 -3.23 5.63
N THR A 52 16.99 -4.40 4.99
CA THR A 52 16.30 -4.51 3.71
C THR A 52 14.84 -4.07 3.89
N THR A 53 14.34 -3.34 2.92
CA THR A 53 12.98 -2.80 2.93
C THR A 53 12.13 -3.46 1.84
N TYR A 54 10.91 -3.83 2.21
CA TYR A 54 9.88 -4.29 1.30
C TYR A 54 8.83 -3.17 1.18
N PRO A 55 8.88 -2.36 0.12
CA PRO A 55 7.97 -1.23 -0.03
C PRO A 55 6.63 -1.67 -0.60
N VAL A 56 5.55 -1.18 -0.02
CA VAL A 56 4.18 -1.44 -0.45
C VAL A 56 3.44 -0.11 -0.62
N LEU A 57 2.86 0.10 -1.79
CA LEU A 57 1.97 1.22 -2.05
C LEU A 57 0.52 0.73 -1.98
N ILE A 58 -0.25 1.30 -1.07
CA ILE A 58 -1.67 0.98 -0.90
C ILE A 58 -2.50 2.16 -1.36
N ASN A 59 -3.18 2.01 -2.50
CA ASN A 59 -4.09 3.01 -3.04
C ASN A 59 -5.50 2.74 -2.52
N ILE A 60 -6.11 3.73 -1.88
CA ILE A 60 -7.41 3.59 -1.22
C ILE A 60 -8.56 3.77 -2.22
N LEU A 61 -8.50 4.84 -3.02
CA LEU A 61 -9.51 5.16 -4.02
C LEU A 61 -8.91 5.15 -5.43
N PRO A 62 -9.71 4.83 -6.46
CA PRO A 62 -9.23 4.89 -7.84
C PRO A 62 -8.70 6.29 -8.20
N PRO A 63 -7.75 6.37 -9.16
CA PRO A 63 -7.22 7.66 -9.59
C PRO A 63 -8.32 8.59 -10.11
N ALA A 64 -8.14 9.91 -9.89
CA ALA A 64 -9.07 10.91 -10.39
C ALA A 64 -9.05 11.06 -11.93
N ALA A 65 -7.95 10.60 -12.56
CA ALA A 65 -7.76 10.58 -14.00
C ALA A 65 -7.25 9.21 -14.43
N SER A 66 -7.26 8.93 -15.75
CA SER A 66 -6.79 7.64 -16.28
C SER A 66 -5.27 7.52 -16.22
N PHE A 67 -4.72 7.49 -15.01
CA PHE A 67 -3.31 7.21 -14.83
C PHE A 67 -3.04 5.71 -14.87
N VAL A 68 -1.94 5.33 -15.52
CA VAL A 68 -1.38 3.99 -15.39
C VAL A 68 -0.60 3.95 -14.06
N ILE A 69 -1.02 3.08 -13.16
CA ILE A 69 -0.37 2.94 -11.84
C ILE A 69 0.93 2.16 -12.03
N ALA A 70 2.06 2.85 -11.84
CA ALA A 70 3.37 2.23 -11.98
C ALA A 70 3.68 1.33 -10.78
N THR A 71 4.34 0.21 -11.03
CA THR A 71 4.77 -0.76 -10.01
C THR A 71 6.27 -0.64 -9.70
N ARG A 72 6.94 0.33 -10.29
CA ARG A 72 8.34 0.60 -10.04
C ARG A 72 8.72 2.00 -10.47
N TYR A 73 9.77 2.52 -9.87
CA TYR A 73 10.50 3.69 -10.32
C TYR A 73 11.63 3.24 -11.21
N GLU A 74 11.80 3.87 -12.35
CA GLU A 74 12.94 3.67 -13.23
C GLU A 74 13.40 5.02 -13.78
N SER A 75 14.70 5.20 -13.85
CA SER A 75 15.29 6.34 -14.54
C SER A 75 16.64 5.98 -15.14
N GLU A 76 16.98 6.66 -16.22
CA GLU A 76 18.31 6.65 -16.79
C GLU A 76 18.69 8.09 -17.11
N PHE A 77 19.86 8.51 -16.66
CA PHE A 77 20.40 9.82 -16.98
C PHE A 77 21.90 9.70 -17.18
N ARG A 78 22.36 10.03 -18.37
CA ARG A 78 23.77 10.03 -18.75
C ARG A 78 24.46 8.69 -18.48
N GLY A 79 23.78 7.60 -18.78
CA GLY A 79 24.29 6.24 -18.55
C GLY A 79 24.12 5.73 -17.12
N LEU A 80 23.63 6.57 -16.20
CA LEU A 80 23.37 6.16 -14.82
C LEU A 80 21.94 5.68 -14.68
N GLN A 81 21.76 4.44 -14.20
CA GLN A 81 20.46 3.81 -14.04
C GLN A 81 20.06 3.74 -12.58
N ALA A 82 18.79 3.96 -12.31
CA ALA A 82 18.21 3.77 -10.99
C ALA A 82 16.88 3.03 -11.12
N ARG A 83 16.63 2.09 -10.20
CA ARG A 83 15.40 1.32 -10.17
C ARG A 83 15.00 1.05 -8.73
N GLN A 84 13.71 1.17 -8.45
CA GLN A 84 13.10 0.75 -7.19
C GLN A 84 11.78 0.07 -7.48
N ASP A 85 11.72 -1.22 -7.22
CA ASP A 85 10.48 -1.98 -7.29
C ASP A 85 9.71 -1.83 -5.98
N TYR A 86 8.39 -1.90 -6.05
CA TYR A 86 7.51 -1.93 -4.90
C TYR A 86 6.23 -2.69 -5.24
N HIS A 87 5.59 -3.23 -4.21
CA HIS A 87 4.33 -3.92 -4.38
C HIS A 87 3.18 -2.91 -4.35
N VAL A 88 2.18 -3.09 -5.22
CA VAL A 88 1.01 -2.21 -5.29
C VAL A 88 -0.23 -2.99 -4.90
N ILE A 89 -0.99 -2.44 -3.96
CA ILE A 89 -2.30 -2.94 -3.58
C ILE A 89 -3.32 -1.84 -3.86
N ASN A 90 -4.27 -2.13 -4.75
CA ASN A 90 -5.38 -1.25 -5.04
C ASN A 90 -6.60 -1.79 -4.31
N LEU A 91 -7.11 -1.06 -3.30
CA LEU A 91 -8.16 -1.59 -2.43
C LEU A 91 -9.45 -1.90 -3.18
N TRP A 92 -9.77 -1.16 -4.26
CA TRP A 92 -10.97 -1.44 -5.07
C TRP A 92 -10.89 -2.75 -5.85
N GLU A 93 -9.71 -3.37 -5.95
CA GLU A 93 -9.50 -4.67 -6.58
C GLU A 93 -9.53 -5.83 -5.55
N VAL A 94 -9.46 -5.50 -4.27
CA VAL A 94 -9.50 -6.48 -3.17
C VAL A 94 -10.95 -6.78 -2.83
N GLU A 95 -11.34 -8.06 -2.92
CA GLU A 95 -12.69 -8.49 -2.56
C GLU A 95 -12.94 -8.29 -1.07
N ALA A 96 -14.06 -7.62 -0.73
CA ALA A 96 -14.43 -7.40 0.66
C ALA A 96 -14.56 -8.71 1.43
N GLU A 97 -15.05 -9.77 0.78
CA GLU A 97 -15.22 -11.08 1.40
C GLU A 97 -13.91 -11.67 1.93
N VAL A 98 -12.77 -11.37 1.27
CA VAL A 98 -11.45 -11.79 1.73
C VAL A 98 -11.15 -11.29 3.13
N VAL A 99 -11.55 -10.06 3.44
CA VAL A 99 -11.33 -9.44 4.76
C VAL A 99 -12.05 -10.24 5.85
N PHE A 100 -13.27 -10.69 5.58
CA PHE A 100 -14.06 -11.47 6.53
C PHE A 100 -13.58 -12.93 6.63
N GLN A 101 -13.31 -13.58 5.50
CA GLN A 101 -12.89 -14.98 5.45
C GLN A 101 -11.52 -15.19 6.09
N GLN A 102 -10.58 -14.29 5.86
CA GLN A 102 -9.23 -14.40 6.39
C GLN A 102 -9.02 -13.67 7.72
N GLN A 103 -10.10 -13.13 8.28
CA GLN A 103 -10.08 -12.43 9.57
C GLN A 103 -8.99 -11.36 9.62
N LEU A 104 -9.08 -10.38 8.72
CA LEU A 104 -8.14 -9.27 8.61
C LEU A 104 -8.73 -8.00 9.27
N PRO A 105 -8.69 -7.90 10.61
CA PRO A 105 -9.38 -6.83 11.34
C PRO A 105 -8.88 -5.43 10.98
N SER A 106 -7.60 -5.31 10.62
CA SER A 106 -7.02 -4.03 10.22
C SER A 106 -7.63 -3.46 8.94
N LEU A 107 -8.24 -4.30 8.10
CA LEU A 107 -8.87 -3.88 6.84
C LEU A 107 -10.37 -3.61 6.98
N ILE A 108 -10.98 -3.93 8.13
CA ILE A 108 -12.42 -3.72 8.34
C ILE A 108 -12.85 -2.25 8.08
N PRO A 109 -12.12 -1.23 8.52
CA PRO A 109 -12.51 0.16 8.24
C PRO A 109 -12.54 0.51 6.76
N PHE A 110 -11.84 -0.25 5.92
CA PHE A 110 -11.74 -0.01 4.48
C PHE A 110 -12.78 -0.79 3.66
N VAL A 111 -13.59 -1.65 4.31
CA VAL A 111 -14.59 -2.48 3.61
C VAL A 111 -15.44 -1.67 2.62
N PRO A 112 -15.93 -0.46 2.94
CA PRO A 112 -16.75 0.29 1.98
C PRO A 112 -16.07 0.64 0.65
N VAL A 113 -14.73 0.67 0.61
CA VAL A 113 -13.98 0.99 -0.62
C VAL A 113 -13.44 -0.26 -1.31
N LEU A 114 -13.58 -1.42 -0.70
CA LEU A 114 -13.20 -2.70 -1.30
C LEU A 114 -14.23 -3.14 -2.35
N ARG A 115 -13.81 -4.04 -3.23
CA ARG A 115 -14.70 -4.58 -4.25
C ARG A 115 -15.87 -5.36 -3.59
N GLY A 116 -17.08 -4.98 -3.91
CA GLY A 116 -18.28 -5.52 -3.28
C GLY A 116 -18.54 -4.99 -1.87
N GLY A 117 -17.65 -4.19 -1.31
CA GLY A 117 -17.75 -3.72 0.07
C GLY A 117 -18.65 -2.50 0.28
N GLY A 118 -19.04 -1.83 -0.81
CA GLY A 118 -19.97 -0.70 -0.74
C GLY A 118 -21.45 -1.12 -0.59
N GLU A 119 -21.75 -2.40 -0.68
CA GLU A 119 -23.09 -2.91 -0.48
C GLU A 119 -23.48 -2.84 1.00
N GLU A 120 -24.76 -2.58 1.26
CA GLU A 120 -25.28 -2.43 2.63
C GLU A 120 -24.97 -3.63 3.53
N SER A 121 -25.09 -4.85 3.00
CA SER A 121 -24.80 -6.07 3.74
C SER A 121 -23.35 -6.16 4.20
N ALA A 122 -22.41 -5.76 3.36
CA ALA A 122 -20.99 -5.77 3.69
C ALA A 122 -20.66 -4.71 4.75
N VAL A 123 -21.23 -3.52 4.64
CA VAL A 123 -21.04 -2.44 5.61
C VAL A 123 -21.60 -2.84 6.98
N ARG A 124 -22.79 -3.40 7.03
CA ARG A 124 -23.38 -3.90 8.27
C ARG A 124 -22.50 -4.96 8.93
N ARG A 125 -22.01 -5.92 8.14
CA ARG A 125 -21.13 -6.99 8.64
C ARG A 125 -19.84 -6.42 9.23
N ALA A 126 -19.25 -5.41 8.59
CA ALA A 126 -18.06 -4.74 9.08
C ALA A 126 -18.32 -4.03 10.43
N LEU A 127 -19.47 -3.36 10.58
CA LEU A 127 -19.85 -2.71 11.82
C LEU A 127 -20.06 -3.70 12.96
N GLN A 128 -20.64 -4.88 12.67
CA GLN A 128 -20.83 -5.94 13.66
C GLN A 128 -19.51 -6.48 14.19
N VAL A 129 -18.52 -6.68 13.30
CA VAL A 129 -17.19 -7.18 13.70
C VAL A 129 -16.51 -6.17 14.64
N ARG A 130 -16.69 -4.87 14.43
CA ARG A 130 -16.10 -3.85 15.32
C ARG A 130 -16.77 -3.77 16.70
N ALA A 131 -18.03 -4.17 16.79
CA ALA A 131 -18.79 -4.13 18.04
C ALA A 131 -18.44 -5.29 18.98
N ASN A 132 -17.88 -6.37 18.48
CA ASN A 132 -17.46 -7.56 19.22
C ASN A 132 -15.97 -7.52 19.55
#